data_042150eec65aebb7ef4a788c685b0309
#
_entry.id   042150eec65aebb7ef4a788c685b0309
#
_cell.length_a   1.000
_cell.length_b   1.000
_cell.length_c   1.000
_cell.angle_alpha   90.00
_cell.angle_beta   90.00
_cell.angle_gamma   90.00
#
_symmetry.space_group_name_H-M   'P 1'
#
loop_
_entity.id
_entity.type
_entity.pdbx_description
1 polymer ?
#
loop_
_entity_poly.entity_id
_entity_poly.type
_entity_poly.pdbx_seq_one_letter_code
_entity_poly.pdbx_strand_id
1 'polypeptide(L)'
;MTHLADFTATSLTGTEIPLSTYAGQVVVIANTASKCGLTPQYEGLEQLYRSYRDQGLVVLGFPCDQFGHQEPGSAEEISEFCTLNYGVSFPMFAKIEVNGGGTHPLFAWLKKERPGVLGGAIKWNFTKFLVGRDGAVLDRFAPTTTPDSIEPDLKAALAA
;
A
#
# COMPACT_ATOMS: atom_id res chain seq x y z
N MET A 1 6.44 -13.19 -17.19
CA MET A 1 6.58 -12.97 -15.75
C MET A 1 5.81 -11.73 -15.35
N THR A 2 5.00 -11.80 -14.31
CA THR A 2 4.17 -10.69 -13.88
C THR A 2 4.95 -9.72 -12.99
N HIS A 3 4.79 -8.42 -13.22
CA HIS A 3 5.42 -7.34 -12.47
C HIS A 3 4.37 -6.30 -12.09
N LEU A 4 4.72 -5.40 -11.19
CA LEU A 4 3.83 -4.31 -10.77
C LEU A 4 3.30 -3.51 -11.97
N ALA A 5 4.13 -3.28 -12.98
CA ALA A 5 3.77 -2.49 -14.17
C ALA A 5 2.63 -3.10 -15.00
N ASP A 6 2.28 -4.37 -14.77
CA ASP A 6 1.21 -5.04 -15.50
C ASP A 6 -0.20 -4.69 -14.98
N PHE A 7 -0.29 -3.93 -13.90
CA PHE A 7 -1.56 -3.60 -13.24
C PHE A 7 -1.95 -2.13 -13.40
N THR A 8 -3.25 -1.88 -13.29
CA THR A 8 -3.82 -0.53 -13.18
C THR A 8 -4.67 -0.43 -11.93
N ALA A 9 -4.81 0.76 -11.39
CA ALA A 9 -5.68 1.02 -10.25
C ALA A 9 -6.34 2.40 -10.40
N THR A 10 -7.50 2.57 -9.76
CA THR A 10 -8.25 3.82 -9.81
C THR A 10 -7.83 4.70 -8.64
N SER A 11 -7.47 5.95 -8.90
CA SER A 11 -7.13 6.91 -7.87
C SER A 11 -8.37 7.34 -7.07
N LEU A 12 -8.15 8.02 -5.93
CA LEU A 12 -9.27 8.58 -5.14
C LEU A 12 -10.13 9.57 -5.95
N THR A 13 -9.55 10.20 -6.97
CA THR A 13 -10.27 11.14 -7.83
C THR A 13 -10.97 10.46 -9.01
N GLY A 14 -10.90 9.12 -9.10
CA GLY A 14 -11.57 8.36 -10.14
C GLY A 14 -10.77 8.17 -11.44
N THR A 15 -9.50 8.56 -11.45
CA THR A 15 -8.63 8.43 -12.64
C THR A 15 -7.96 7.06 -12.64
N GLU A 16 -7.98 6.37 -13.78
CA GLU A 16 -7.22 5.12 -13.96
C GLU A 16 -5.74 5.42 -14.05
N ILE A 17 -4.95 4.81 -13.16
CA ILE A 17 -3.49 4.98 -13.10
C ILE A 17 -2.83 3.66 -13.47
N PRO A 18 -2.11 3.58 -14.59
CA PRO A 18 -1.28 2.41 -14.85
C PRO A 18 -0.13 2.39 -13.84
N LEU A 19 0.10 1.26 -13.19
CA LEU A 19 1.15 1.18 -12.18
C LEU A 19 2.55 1.14 -12.80
N SER A 20 2.65 1.07 -14.13
CA SER A 20 3.88 1.35 -14.88
C SER A 20 4.39 2.77 -14.65
N THR A 21 3.52 3.67 -14.19
CA THR A 21 3.90 5.03 -13.75
C THR A 21 5.02 4.99 -12.71
N TYR A 22 5.09 3.94 -11.91
CA TYR A 22 6.07 3.79 -10.83
C TYR A 22 7.22 2.84 -11.19
N ALA A 23 7.36 2.49 -12.46
CA ALA A 23 8.44 1.62 -12.92
C ALA A 23 9.82 2.19 -12.56
N GLY A 24 10.71 1.34 -12.07
CA GLY A 24 12.06 1.74 -11.64
C GLY A 24 12.13 2.30 -10.23
N GLN A 25 10.99 2.54 -9.57
CA GLN A 25 10.95 2.97 -8.19
C GLN A 25 10.81 1.76 -7.25
N VAL A 26 11.24 1.95 -6.01
CA VAL A 26 10.88 1.04 -4.92
C VAL A 26 9.49 1.42 -4.43
N VAL A 27 8.60 0.45 -4.28
CA VAL A 27 7.20 0.72 -3.98
C VAL A 27 6.79 -0.01 -2.69
N VAL A 28 6.21 0.73 -1.75
CA VAL A 28 5.53 0.15 -0.57
C VAL A 28 4.03 0.24 -0.83
N ILE A 29 3.35 -0.89 -0.77
CA ILE A 29 1.90 -0.98 -0.99
C ILE A 29 1.24 -1.38 0.32
N ALA A 30 0.26 -0.62 0.78
CA ALA A 30 -0.47 -0.91 2.02
C ALA A 30 -1.98 -0.82 1.79
N ASN A 31 -2.73 -1.75 2.38
CA ASN A 31 -4.18 -1.58 2.51
C ASN A 31 -4.45 -0.76 3.77
N THR A 32 -5.29 0.26 3.66
CA THR A 32 -5.43 1.29 4.68
C THR A 32 -6.85 1.44 5.20
N ALA A 33 -6.99 2.10 6.36
CA ALA A 33 -8.28 2.40 6.95
C ALA A 33 -8.20 3.66 7.80
N SER A 34 -9.33 4.37 7.95
CA SER A 34 -9.41 5.63 8.68
C SER A 34 -9.84 5.46 10.14
N LYS A 35 -10.38 4.30 10.52
CA LYS A 35 -10.96 4.06 11.85
C LYS A 35 -10.39 2.84 12.55
N CYS A 36 -9.13 2.53 12.30
CA CYS A 36 -8.43 1.38 12.89
C CYS A 36 -7.49 1.85 13.99
N GLY A 37 -7.21 0.98 14.97
CA GLY A 37 -6.16 1.24 15.97
C GLY A 37 -4.77 1.40 15.34
N LEU A 38 -4.55 0.86 14.14
CA LEU A 38 -3.30 0.99 13.40
C LEU A 38 -3.28 2.19 12.45
N THR A 39 -4.35 2.96 12.36
CA THR A 39 -4.44 4.14 11.47
C THR A 39 -3.29 5.14 11.68
N PRO A 40 -2.75 5.34 12.90
CA PRO A 40 -1.57 6.18 13.08
C PRO A 40 -0.34 5.77 12.26
N GLN A 41 -0.29 4.55 11.70
CA GLN A 41 0.77 4.15 10.79
C GLN A 41 0.85 5.01 9.52
N TYR A 42 -0.23 5.74 9.17
CA TYR A 42 -0.17 6.75 8.09
C TYR A 42 0.97 7.74 8.32
N GLU A 43 1.19 8.17 9.57
CA GLU A 43 2.27 9.11 9.89
C GLU A 43 3.64 8.54 9.56
N GLY A 44 3.89 7.29 9.96
CA GLY A 44 5.16 6.62 9.68
C GLY A 44 5.36 6.37 8.18
N LEU A 45 4.30 5.99 7.47
CA LEU A 45 4.35 5.79 6.02
C LEU A 45 4.66 7.12 5.30
N GLU A 46 4.06 8.21 5.74
CA GLU A 46 4.31 9.52 5.17
C GLU A 46 5.75 9.99 5.44
N GLN A 47 6.28 9.72 6.65
CA GLN A 47 7.67 10.02 6.98
C GLN A 47 8.65 9.27 6.09
N LEU A 48 8.42 7.97 5.86
CA LEU A 48 9.25 7.19 4.94
C LEU A 48 9.20 7.77 3.53
N TYR A 49 8.01 8.09 3.05
CA TYR A 49 7.83 8.67 1.73
C TYR A 49 8.61 9.97 1.57
N ARG A 50 8.46 10.90 2.52
CA ARG A 50 9.17 12.18 2.46
C ARG A 50 10.68 12.03 2.55
N SER A 51 11.14 11.07 3.35
CA SER A 51 12.58 10.85 3.54
C SER A 51 13.25 10.23 2.33
N TYR A 52 12.57 9.39 1.59
CA TYR A 52 13.19 8.57 0.53
C TYR A 52 12.64 8.80 -0.87
N ARG A 53 11.62 9.63 -1.06
CA ARG A 53 11.04 9.86 -2.39
C ARG A 53 12.06 10.36 -3.40
N ASP A 54 13.01 11.18 -2.98
CA ASP A 54 14.06 11.71 -3.86
C ASP A 54 15.07 10.62 -4.26
N GLN A 55 15.09 9.51 -3.53
CA GLN A 55 15.92 8.33 -3.85
C GLN A 55 15.13 7.30 -4.68
N GLY A 56 13.87 7.54 -4.95
CA GLY A 56 13.03 6.68 -5.77
C GLY A 56 12.04 5.82 -5.02
N LEU A 57 11.66 6.20 -3.79
CA LEU A 57 10.57 5.53 -3.07
C LEU A 57 9.22 6.15 -3.42
N VAL A 58 8.21 5.29 -3.61
CA VAL A 58 6.81 5.70 -3.58
C VAL A 58 6.03 4.77 -2.63
N VAL A 59 5.05 5.33 -1.94
CA VAL A 59 4.10 4.59 -1.11
C VAL A 59 2.74 4.68 -1.78
N LEU A 60 2.05 3.55 -1.92
CA LEU A 60 0.71 3.49 -2.51
C LEU A 60 -0.27 2.99 -1.44
N GLY A 61 -1.27 3.81 -1.12
CA GLY A 61 -2.29 3.47 -0.14
C GLY A 61 -3.59 3.04 -0.81
N PHE A 62 -4.10 1.88 -0.41
CA PHE A 62 -5.35 1.30 -0.93
C PHE A 62 -6.35 1.13 0.21
N PRO A 63 -7.31 2.06 0.36
CA PRO A 63 -8.35 1.92 1.37
C PRO A 63 -9.16 0.65 1.17
N CYS A 64 -9.50 -0.02 2.29
CA CYS A 64 -10.26 -1.27 2.26
C CYS A 64 -11.19 -1.33 3.47
N ASP A 65 -12.45 -1.70 3.25
CA ASP A 65 -13.49 -1.76 4.30
C ASP A 65 -13.76 -3.18 4.80
N GLN A 66 -12.96 -4.16 4.41
CA GLN A 66 -13.22 -5.58 4.73
C GLN A 66 -12.85 -5.98 6.16
N PHE A 67 -12.15 -5.13 6.90
CA PHE A 67 -11.67 -5.45 8.24
C PHE A 67 -12.40 -4.61 9.28
N GLY A 68 -13.48 -5.17 9.85
CA GLY A 68 -14.27 -4.51 10.87
C GLY A 68 -15.00 -3.26 10.38
N HIS A 69 -15.15 -3.10 9.07
CA HIS A 69 -15.77 -1.91 8.45
C HIS A 69 -15.13 -0.61 8.94
N GLN A 70 -13.79 -0.59 9.01
CA GLN A 70 -13.02 0.55 9.52
C GLN A 70 -12.64 1.58 8.44
N GLU A 71 -13.18 1.42 7.23
CA GLU A 71 -13.05 2.39 6.14
C GLU A 71 -14.42 2.62 5.46
N PRO A 72 -15.44 3.09 6.20
CA PRO A 72 -16.79 3.21 5.66
C PRO A 72 -17.01 4.45 4.79
N GLY A 73 -16.08 5.41 4.80
CA GLY A 73 -16.25 6.69 4.14
C GLY A 73 -16.18 6.65 2.63
N SER A 74 -16.63 7.73 2.00
CA SER A 74 -16.48 7.96 0.57
C SER A 74 -15.02 8.31 0.22
N ALA A 75 -14.70 8.33 -1.09
CA ALA A 75 -13.38 8.74 -1.56
C ALA A 75 -13.02 10.15 -1.07
N GLU A 76 -14.00 11.09 -1.09
CA GLU A 76 -13.78 12.45 -0.61
C GLU A 76 -13.50 12.50 0.88
N GLU A 77 -14.25 11.74 1.69
CA GLU A 77 -14.05 11.65 3.13
C GLU A 77 -12.69 11.05 3.48
N ILE A 78 -12.27 10.02 2.76
CA ILE A 78 -10.95 9.39 2.93
C ILE A 78 -9.84 10.40 2.59
N SER A 79 -9.98 11.12 1.48
CA SER A 79 -9.01 12.14 1.07
C SER A 79 -8.86 13.23 2.12
N GLU A 80 -9.97 13.76 2.62
CA GLU A 80 -9.96 14.78 3.68
C GLU A 80 -9.33 14.24 4.95
N PHE A 81 -9.69 13.02 5.37
CA PHE A 81 -9.14 12.40 6.56
C PHE A 81 -7.62 12.30 6.49
N CYS A 82 -7.09 11.77 5.39
CA CYS A 82 -5.65 11.59 5.21
C CYS A 82 -4.91 12.92 5.22
N THR A 83 -5.44 13.93 4.54
CA THR A 83 -4.82 15.25 4.46
C THR A 83 -4.84 15.97 5.80
N LEU A 84 -6.01 16.04 6.45
CA LEU A 84 -6.18 16.82 7.68
C LEU A 84 -5.54 16.19 8.90
N ASN A 85 -5.53 14.87 8.99
CA ASN A 85 -5.04 14.18 10.19
C ASN A 85 -3.59 13.75 10.12
N TYR A 86 -3.08 13.42 8.91
CA TYR A 86 -1.74 12.85 8.76
C TYR A 86 -0.89 13.53 7.69
N GLY A 87 -1.44 14.50 6.96
CA GLY A 87 -0.73 15.20 5.91
C GLY A 87 -0.22 14.28 4.80
N VAL A 88 -0.98 13.22 4.50
CA VAL A 88 -0.58 12.21 3.52
C VAL A 88 -0.38 12.86 2.15
N SER A 89 0.82 12.70 1.59
CA SER A 89 1.17 13.22 0.27
C SER A 89 1.51 12.13 -0.75
N PHE A 90 1.64 10.88 -0.31
CA PHE A 90 1.84 9.76 -1.24
C PHE A 90 0.50 9.42 -1.95
N PRO A 91 0.57 8.76 -3.13
CA PRO A 91 -0.63 8.41 -3.89
C PRO A 91 -1.61 7.53 -3.10
N MET A 92 -2.87 7.94 -3.07
CA MET A 92 -3.98 7.17 -2.51
C MET A 92 -4.93 6.75 -3.62
N PHE A 93 -5.50 5.56 -3.48
CA PHE A 93 -6.36 4.96 -4.50
C PHE A 93 -7.79 4.78 -3.97
N ALA A 94 -8.71 4.49 -4.88
CA ALA A 94 -10.09 4.19 -4.53
C ALA A 94 -10.16 2.91 -3.70
N LYS A 95 -11.18 2.83 -2.86
CA LYS A 95 -11.43 1.67 -1.99
C LYS A 95 -11.51 0.38 -2.83
N ILE A 96 -10.83 -0.66 -2.35
CA ILE A 96 -10.80 -1.97 -3.02
C ILE A 96 -11.11 -3.10 -2.04
N GLU A 97 -11.32 -4.30 -2.56
CA GLU A 97 -11.31 -5.52 -1.78
C GLU A 97 -9.96 -6.22 -1.96
N VAL A 98 -9.45 -6.79 -0.88
CA VAL A 98 -8.15 -7.47 -0.86
C VAL A 98 -8.26 -8.98 -0.59
N ASN A 99 -9.45 -9.45 -0.21
CA ASN A 99 -9.76 -10.86 0.03
C ASN A 99 -11.09 -11.23 -0.64
N GLY A 100 -11.26 -12.51 -0.95
CA GLY A 100 -12.50 -13.04 -1.50
C GLY A 100 -12.63 -12.88 -3.00
N GLY A 101 -13.84 -13.10 -3.52
CA GLY A 101 -14.12 -13.12 -4.95
C GLY A 101 -13.95 -11.78 -5.65
N GLY A 102 -14.06 -10.67 -4.92
CA GLY A 102 -13.90 -9.32 -5.45
C GLY A 102 -12.48 -8.76 -5.31
N THR A 103 -11.51 -9.58 -4.94
CA THR A 103 -10.13 -9.14 -4.74
C THR A 103 -9.59 -8.40 -5.97
N HIS A 104 -9.04 -7.21 -5.74
CA HIS A 104 -8.38 -6.44 -6.82
C HIS A 104 -7.21 -7.26 -7.39
N PRO A 105 -7.03 -7.29 -8.73
CA PRO A 105 -5.96 -8.09 -9.35
C PRO A 105 -4.57 -7.84 -8.78
N LEU A 106 -4.25 -6.59 -8.44
CA LEU A 106 -2.98 -6.26 -7.80
C LEU A 106 -2.78 -7.05 -6.51
N PHE A 107 -3.78 -7.07 -5.62
CA PHE A 107 -3.67 -7.78 -4.35
C PHE A 107 -3.73 -9.29 -4.52
N ALA A 108 -4.43 -9.80 -5.51
CA ALA A 108 -4.38 -11.22 -5.84
C ALA A 108 -2.95 -11.66 -6.19
N TRP A 109 -2.25 -10.84 -6.97
CA TRP A 109 -0.85 -11.09 -7.33
C TRP A 109 0.08 -10.94 -6.12
N LEU A 110 -0.06 -9.87 -5.33
CA LEU A 110 0.76 -9.65 -4.14
C LEU A 110 0.67 -10.83 -3.17
N LYS A 111 -0.54 -11.30 -2.89
CA LYS A 111 -0.77 -12.43 -1.98
C LYS A 111 -0.18 -13.73 -2.51
N LYS A 112 -0.21 -13.93 -3.82
CA LYS A 112 0.37 -15.12 -4.46
C LYS A 112 1.89 -15.11 -4.36
N GLU A 113 2.51 -13.95 -4.57
CA GLU A 113 3.96 -13.81 -4.54
C GLU A 113 4.53 -13.90 -3.13
N ARG A 114 3.79 -13.40 -2.14
CA ARG A 114 4.16 -13.45 -0.71
C ARG A 114 2.94 -13.83 0.12
N PRO A 115 2.67 -15.12 0.28
CA PRO A 115 1.43 -15.58 0.91
C PRO A 115 1.31 -15.34 2.41
N GLY A 116 2.38 -15.04 3.13
CA GLY A 116 2.32 -14.84 4.57
C GLY A 116 2.28 -16.15 5.35
N VAL A 117 2.07 -16.06 6.68
CA VAL A 117 2.28 -17.19 7.61
C VAL A 117 1.15 -18.23 7.54
N LEU A 118 -0.10 -17.80 7.42
CA LEU A 118 -1.28 -18.69 7.48
C LEU A 118 -2.07 -18.61 6.16
N GLY A 119 -1.42 -18.87 5.05
CA GLY A 119 -2.02 -18.73 3.72
C GLY A 119 -1.94 -17.29 3.21
N GLY A 120 -2.50 -17.05 2.01
CA GLY A 120 -2.33 -15.78 1.32
C GLY A 120 -3.19 -14.63 1.81
N ALA A 121 -4.30 -14.90 2.53
CA ALA A 121 -5.25 -13.86 2.89
C ALA A 121 -4.61 -12.71 3.66
N ILE A 122 -5.07 -11.48 3.37
CA ILE A 122 -4.71 -10.31 4.15
C ILE A 122 -5.44 -10.42 5.50
N LYS A 123 -4.71 -10.28 6.60
CA LYS A 123 -5.25 -10.56 7.94
C LYS A 123 -5.90 -9.33 8.58
N TRP A 124 -5.44 -8.13 8.26
CA TRP A 124 -5.98 -6.90 8.82
C TRP A 124 -5.52 -5.68 8.00
N ASN A 125 -6.01 -4.50 8.40
CA ASN A 125 -5.57 -3.22 7.84
C ASN A 125 -4.07 -3.00 8.06
N PHE A 126 -3.44 -2.24 7.17
CA PHE A 126 -2.02 -1.90 7.23
C PHE A 126 -1.07 -3.08 7.10
N THR A 127 -1.46 -4.12 6.35
CA THR A 127 -0.52 -5.07 5.79
C THR A 127 0.28 -4.35 4.70
N LYS A 128 1.59 -4.53 4.68
CA LYS A 128 2.48 -3.85 3.74
C LYS A 128 3.21 -4.86 2.87
N PHE A 129 3.41 -4.48 1.59
CA PHE A 129 4.22 -5.22 0.64
C PHE A 129 5.32 -4.32 0.12
N LEU A 130 6.52 -4.85 -0.05
CA LEU A 130 7.66 -4.15 -0.63
C LEU A 130 7.91 -4.68 -2.03
N VAL A 131 7.95 -3.78 -3.02
CA VAL A 131 8.21 -4.10 -4.42
C VAL A 131 9.51 -3.42 -4.83
N GLY A 132 10.42 -4.19 -5.45
CA GLY A 132 11.71 -3.68 -5.89
C GLY A 132 11.63 -2.86 -7.16
N ARG A 133 12.78 -2.28 -7.54
CA ARG A 133 12.88 -1.44 -8.74
C ARG A 133 12.56 -2.19 -10.03
N ASP A 134 12.73 -3.50 -10.04
CA ASP A 134 12.40 -4.37 -11.19
C ASP A 134 10.92 -4.76 -11.24
N GLY A 135 10.12 -4.31 -10.27
CA GLY A 135 8.70 -4.60 -10.21
C GLY A 135 8.34 -5.95 -9.58
N ALA A 136 9.31 -6.67 -9.02
CA ALA A 136 9.07 -7.94 -8.33
C ALA A 136 8.79 -7.70 -6.85
N VAL A 137 7.91 -8.52 -6.25
CA VAL A 137 7.61 -8.43 -4.81
C VAL A 137 8.76 -9.01 -4.01
N LEU A 138 9.33 -8.19 -3.12
CA LEU A 138 10.47 -8.56 -2.30
C LEU A 138 10.05 -9.12 -0.94
N ASP A 139 9.04 -8.52 -0.31
CA ASP A 139 8.66 -8.90 1.05
C ASP A 139 7.22 -8.51 1.37
N ARG A 140 6.71 -9.09 2.47
CA ARG A 140 5.39 -8.78 3.03
C ARG A 140 5.55 -8.57 4.53
N PHE A 141 4.92 -7.52 5.07
CA PHE A 141 4.99 -7.17 6.49
C PHE A 141 3.61 -7.22 7.13
N ALA A 142 3.56 -7.78 8.33
CA ALA A 142 2.33 -7.92 9.10
C ALA A 142 1.72 -6.54 9.45
N PRO A 143 0.40 -6.48 9.74
CA PRO A 143 -0.25 -5.22 10.13
C PRO A 143 0.44 -4.50 11.28
N THR A 144 0.89 -5.22 12.29
CA THR A 144 1.54 -4.65 13.48
C THR A 144 2.99 -4.24 13.27
N THR A 145 3.60 -4.62 12.15
CA THR A 145 4.97 -4.18 11.83
C THR A 145 4.93 -2.70 11.48
N THR A 146 5.60 -1.89 12.27
CA THR A 146 5.56 -0.43 12.11
C THR A 146 6.35 0.02 10.89
N PRO A 147 5.98 1.17 10.26
CA PRO A 147 6.72 1.68 9.11
C PRO A 147 8.21 1.89 9.34
N ASP A 148 8.61 2.37 10.52
CA ASP A 148 10.03 2.56 10.82
C ASP A 148 10.79 1.23 10.93
N SER A 149 10.13 0.13 11.30
CA SER A 149 10.79 -1.17 11.35
C SER A 149 11.08 -1.77 9.98
N ILE A 150 10.42 -1.32 8.91
CA ILE A 150 10.74 -1.77 7.55
C ILE A 150 11.80 -0.91 6.86
N GLU A 151 12.26 0.15 7.49
CA GLU A 151 13.24 1.07 6.90
C GLU A 151 14.53 0.37 6.45
N PRO A 152 15.12 -0.57 7.21
CA PRO A 152 16.32 -1.27 6.73
C PRO A 152 16.11 -2.04 5.42
N ASP A 153 14.96 -2.71 5.28
CA ASP A 153 14.62 -3.45 4.04
C ASP A 153 14.41 -2.49 2.88
N LEU A 154 13.79 -1.36 3.15
CA LEU A 154 13.54 -0.31 2.19
C LEU A 154 14.86 0.29 1.67
N LYS A 155 15.80 0.57 2.56
CA LYS A 155 17.13 1.08 2.20
C LYS A 155 17.88 0.08 1.33
N ALA A 156 17.81 -1.20 1.65
CA ALA A 156 18.46 -2.25 0.87
C ALA A 156 17.86 -2.31 -0.54
N ALA A 157 16.54 -2.20 -0.67
CA ALA A 157 15.87 -2.19 -1.97
C ALA A 157 16.25 -0.96 -2.80
N LEU A 158 16.38 0.20 -2.17
CA LEU A 158 16.78 1.44 -2.85
C LEU A 158 18.22 1.37 -3.35
N ALA A 159 19.10 0.66 -2.65
CA ALA A 159 20.50 0.51 -2.99
C ALA A 159 20.79 -0.56 -4.05
N ALA A 160 19.80 -1.41 -4.32
CA ALA A 160 19.95 -2.53 -5.25
C ALA A 160 19.90 -2.09 -6.71
#